data_411ef4ab8bb3de451796a404ac760837
#
_entry.id   411ef4ab8bb3de451796a404ac760837
#
_cell.length_a   1.000
_cell.length_b   1.000
_cell.length_c   1.000
_cell.angle_alpha   90.00
_cell.angle_beta   90.00
_cell.angle_gamma   90.00
#
_symmetry.space_group_name_H-M   'P 1'
#
loop_
_entity.id
_entity.type
_entity.pdbx_description
1 polymer ?
#
loop_
_entity_poly.entity_id
_entity_poly.type
_entity_poly.pdbx_seq_one_letter_code
_entity_poly.pdbx_strand_id
1 'polypeptide(L)'
;MTTKDIGDIGEKAAAKYLKKEGYKIIERNIHISHNEIDIVAQDDEFIVFAEVKTRTADPNNTSLYGVPSSAVTLKKQGHLIEAARAYLRKYPTKRQPRMDVLEVWLDEKQKVLKINYIRNAYGAK
;
A
#
# COMPACT_ATOMS: atom_id res chain seq x y z
N MET A 1 5.25 -6.65 -21.00
CA MET A 1 4.58 -5.87 -19.95
C MET A 1 5.62 -5.11 -19.14
N THR A 2 5.41 -3.83 -18.92
CA THR A 2 6.38 -2.98 -18.22
C THR A 2 6.25 -3.10 -16.71
N THR A 3 7.26 -2.60 -16.00
CA THR A 3 7.22 -2.51 -14.54
C THR A 3 6.03 -1.68 -14.06
N LYS A 4 5.72 -0.62 -14.80
CA LYS A 4 4.55 0.22 -14.50
C LYS A 4 3.26 -0.57 -14.62
N ASP A 5 3.11 -1.37 -15.66
CA ASP A 5 1.90 -2.19 -15.86
C ASP A 5 1.72 -3.19 -14.73
N ILE A 6 2.82 -3.81 -14.29
CA ILE A 6 2.80 -4.76 -13.17
C ILE A 6 2.39 -4.04 -11.88
N GLY A 7 2.95 -2.86 -11.64
CA GLY A 7 2.59 -2.04 -10.50
C GLY A 7 1.11 -1.65 -10.50
N ASP A 8 0.58 -1.28 -11.66
CA ASP A 8 -0.84 -0.90 -11.79
C ASP A 8 -1.75 -2.10 -11.50
N ILE A 9 -1.38 -3.29 -11.94
CA ILE A 9 -2.14 -4.52 -11.64
C ILE A 9 -2.18 -4.75 -10.12
N GLY A 10 -1.03 -4.65 -9.47
CA GLY A 10 -0.93 -4.85 -8.03
C GLY A 10 -1.75 -3.83 -7.26
N GLU A 11 -1.66 -2.57 -7.64
CA GLU A 11 -2.37 -1.50 -6.96
C GLU A 11 -3.88 -1.62 -7.12
N LYS A 12 -4.35 -1.99 -8.30
CA LYS A 12 -5.76 -2.26 -8.55
C LYS A 12 -6.27 -3.42 -7.70
N ALA A 13 -5.47 -4.48 -7.60
CA ALA A 13 -5.81 -5.64 -6.77
C ALA A 13 -5.86 -5.27 -5.29
N ALA A 14 -4.90 -4.45 -4.83
CA ALA A 14 -4.88 -3.98 -3.45
C ALA A 14 -6.10 -3.14 -3.12
N ALA A 15 -6.49 -2.23 -4.01
CA ALA A 15 -7.68 -1.41 -3.81
C ALA A 15 -8.94 -2.27 -3.71
N LYS A 16 -9.07 -3.26 -4.58
CA LYS A 16 -10.20 -4.20 -4.54
C LYS A 16 -10.23 -4.98 -3.24
N TYR A 17 -9.07 -5.42 -2.79
CA TYR A 17 -8.93 -6.15 -1.53
C TYR A 17 -9.38 -5.30 -0.35
N LEU A 18 -8.93 -4.04 -0.29
CA LEU A 18 -9.32 -3.12 0.78
C LEU A 18 -10.83 -2.88 0.81
N LYS A 19 -11.46 -2.74 -0.35
CA LYS A 19 -12.92 -2.61 -0.42
C LYS A 19 -13.62 -3.83 0.17
N LYS A 20 -13.12 -5.02 -0.13
CA LYS A 20 -13.67 -6.26 0.43
C LYS A 20 -13.52 -6.30 1.95
N GLU A 21 -12.45 -5.69 2.47
CA GLU A 21 -12.19 -5.65 3.90
C GLU A 21 -12.96 -4.53 4.61
N GLY A 22 -13.82 -3.81 3.90
CA GLY A 22 -14.69 -2.80 4.49
C GLY A 22 -14.18 -1.38 4.40
N TYR A 23 -13.10 -1.12 3.66
CA TYR A 23 -12.56 0.23 3.51
C TYR A 23 -13.16 0.92 2.29
N LYS A 24 -13.36 2.23 2.43
CA LYS A 24 -13.70 3.10 1.31
C LYS A 24 -12.40 3.64 0.73
N ILE A 25 -12.21 3.50 -0.57
CA ILE A 25 -11.05 4.07 -1.26
C ILE A 25 -11.34 5.56 -1.51
N ILE A 26 -10.49 6.41 -0.96
CA ILE A 26 -10.64 7.87 -1.08
C ILE A 26 -9.85 8.37 -2.28
N GLU A 27 -8.59 7.97 -2.39
CA GLU A 27 -7.69 8.42 -3.45
C GLU A 27 -6.71 7.31 -3.83
N ARG A 28 -6.19 7.39 -5.06
CA ARG A 28 -5.14 6.51 -5.54
C ARG A 28 -4.09 7.35 -6.25
N ASN A 29 -2.82 6.96 -6.10
CA ASN A 29 -1.69 7.59 -6.81
C ASN A 29 -1.65 9.10 -6.63
N ILE A 30 -1.76 9.57 -5.41
CA ILE A 30 -1.69 11.01 -5.16
C ILE A 30 -0.24 11.45 -4.93
N HIS A 31 0.08 12.61 -5.48
CA HIS A 31 1.38 13.25 -5.24
C HIS A 31 1.19 14.36 -4.23
N ILE A 32 1.94 14.31 -3.14
CA ILE A 32 1.86 15.32 -2.11
C ILE A 32 3.22 15.42 -1.42
N SER A 33 3.68 16.66 -1.17
CA SER A 33 4.96 16.92 -0.49
C SER A 33 6.14 16.19 -1.17
N HIS A 34 6.16 16.19 -2.51
CA HIS A 34 7.18 15.55 -3.34
C HIS A 34 7.22 14.01 -3.19
N ASN A 35 6.18 13.44 -2.60
CA ASN A 35 6.05 12.00 -2.41
C ASN A 35 4.78 11.50 -3.06
N GLU A 36 4.69 10.20 -3.23
CA GLU A 36 3.48 9.57 -3.77
C GLU A 36 2.90 8.62 -2.73
N ILE A 37 1.58 8.69 -2.55
CA ILE A 37 0.84 7.73 -1.74
C ILE A 37 0.03 6.87 -2.69
N ASP A 38 0.20 5.56 -2.61
CA ASP A 38 -0.46 4.64 -3.53
C ASP A 38 -1.97 4.59 -3.34
N ILE A 39 -2.42 4.46 -2.08
CA ILE A 39 -3.84 4.39 -1.76
C ILE A 39 -4.10 5.14 -0.46
N VAL A 40 -5.14 5.97 -0.47
CA VAL A 40 -5.74 6.50 0.76
C VAL A 40 -7.12 5.88 0.90
N ALA A 41 -7.36 5.23 2.02
CA ALA A 41 -8.62 4.55 2.31
C ALA A 41 -9.08 4.87 3.72
N GLN A 42 -10.34 4.58 4.03
CA GLN A 42 -10.84 4.82 5.38
C GLN A 42 -11.97 3.86 5.74
N ASP A 43 -12.09 3.61 7.03
CA ASP A 43 -13.29 3.02 7.62
C ASP A 43 -13.84 4.00 8.67
N ASP A 44 -14.66 3.53 9.60
CA ASP A 44 -15.25 4.42 10.62
C ASP A 44 -14.23 4.95 11.60
N GLU A 45 -13.13 4.23 11.81
CA GLU A 45 -12.14 4.53 12.85
C GLU A 45 -10.85 5.09 12.30
N PHE A 46 -10.36 4.55 11.18
CA PHE A 46 -9.04 4.84 10.64
C PHE A 46 -9.07 5.52 9.29
N ILE A 47 -8.09 6.40 9.06
CA ILE A 47 -7.69 6.79 7.71
C ILE A 47 -6.36 6.10 7.43
N VAL A 48 -6.31 5.37 6.33
CA VAL A 48 -5.21 4.46 6.01
C VAL A 48 -4.42 4.99 4.83
N PHE A 49 -3.11 5.10 5.02
CA PHE A 49 -2.17 5.45 3.95
C PHE A 49 -1.41 4.18 3.61
N ALA A 50 -1.71 3.61 2.46
CA ALA A 50 -1.22 2.29 2.09
C ALA A 50 -0.16 2.36 1.00
N GLU A 51 0.94 1.66 1.23
CA GLU A 51 1.97 1.40 0.24
C GLU A 51 1.71 0.03 -0.37
N VAL A 52 1.72 -0.05 -1.69
CA VAL A 52 1.52 -1.31 -2.40
C VAL A 52 2.83 -1.76 -3.02
N LYS A 53 3.26 -2.95 -2.69
CA LYS A 53 4.42 -3.61 -3.28
C LYS A 53 3.95 -4.76 -4.13
N THR A 54 4.20 -4.68 -5.42
CA THR A 54 3.82 -5.74 -6.36
C THR A 54 5.06 -6.58 -6.65
N ARG A 55 4.93 -7.89 -6.48
CA ARG A 55 6.03 -8.81 -6.70
C ARG A 55 5.57 -9.94 -7.62
N THR A 56 6.46 -10.38 -8.50
CA THR A 56 6.20 -11.53 -9.34
C THR A 56 6.86 -12.74 -8.71
N ALA A 57 6.08 -13.81 -8.51
CA ALA A 57 6.59 -15.04 -7.94
C ALA A 57 7.45 -15.76 -8.98
N ASP A 58 8.64 -16.20 -8.55
CA ASP A 58 9.48 -17.07 -9.35
C ASP A 58 9.00 -18.50 -9.13
N PRO A 59 8.56 -19.22 -10.19
CA PRO A 59 8.10 -20.60 -10.01
C PRO A 59 9.17 -21.55 -9.45
N ASN A 60 10.44 -21.15 -9.55
CA ASN A 60 11.55 -21.94 -8.98
C ASN A 60 11.97 -21.46 -7.60
N ASN A 61 11.31 -20.43 -7.08
CA ASN A 61 11.63 -19.84 -5.80
C ASN A 61 10.49 -20.09 -4.81
N THR A 62 10.82 -20.77 -3.72
CA THR A 62 9.83 -21.07 -2.69
C THR A 62 9.61 -19.91 -1.73
N SER A 63 10.28 -18.79 -1.91
CA SER A 63 10.18 -17.64 -1.01
C SER A 63 9.05 -16.68 -1.38
N LEU A 64 7.88 -17.22 -1.74
CA LEU A 64 6.64 -16.46 -1.89
C LEU A 64 6.29 -15.66 -0.64
N TYR A 65 6.92 -16.00 0.48
CA TYR A 65 6.59 -15.48 1.78
C TYR A 65 7.75 -14.71 2.40
N GLY A 66 8.49 -13.99 1.54
CA GLY A 66 9.55 -13.12 2.04
C GLY A 66 9.02 -12.17 3.11
N VAL A 67 9.91 -11.64 3.93
CA VAL A 67 9.54 -10.79 5.06
C VAL A 67 8.85 -9.52 4.53
N PRO A 68 7.53 -9.31 4.79
CA PRO A 68 6.80 -8.18 4.22
C PRO A 68 7.36 -6.83 4.64
N SER A 69 7.80 -6.71 5.86
CA SER A 69 8.34 -5.47 6.41
C SER A 69 9.59 -4.99 5.67
N SER A 70 10.29 -5.87 4.95
CA SER A 70 11.46 -5.47 4.17
C SER A 70 11.09 -4.66 2.92
N ALA A 71 9.80 -4.60 2.58
CA ALA A 71 9.32 -3.89 1.41
C ALA A 71 9.44 -2.37 1.53
N VAL A 72 9.49 -1.83 2.76
CA VAL A 72 9.50 -0.38 2.98
C VAL A 72 10.66 -0.04 3.90
N THR A 73 11.67 0.65 3.36
CA THR A 73 12.84 1.07 4.13
C THR A 73 12.47 2.17 5.12
N LEU A 74 13.33 2.39 6.12
CA LEU A 74 13.14 3.47 7.09
C LEU A 74 13.06 4.83 6.40
N LYS A 75 13.89 5.06 5.40
CA LYS A 75 13.87 6.30 4.63
C LYS A 75 12.53 6.48 3.92
N LYS A 76 12.03 5.44 3.28
CA LYS A 76 10.74 5.49 2.60
C LYS A 76 9.60 5.67 3.60
N GLN A 77 9.67 5.03 4.75
CA GLN A 77 8.67 5.22 5.81
C GLN A 77 8.58 6.68 6.23
N GLY A 78 9.74 7.33 6.41
CA GLY A 78 9.78 8.75 6.76
C GLY A 78 9.12 9.62 5.69
N HIS A 79 9.37 9.35 4.42
CA HIS A 79 8.76 10.07 3.31
C HIS A 79 7.24 9.87 3.28
N LEU A 80 6.77 8.66 3.52
CA LEU A 80 5.34 8.36 3.53
C LEU A 80 4.62 9.00 4.73
N ILE A 81 5.27 9.01 5.89
CA ILE A 81 4.73 9.70 7.07
C ILE A 81 4.61 11.19 6.79
N GLU A 82 5.62 11.80 6.18
CA GLU A 82 5.59 13.21 5.80
C GLU A 82 4.43 13.48 4.84
N ALA A 83 4.25 12.63 3.83
CA ALA A 83 3.16 12.76 2.87
C ALA A 83 1.80 12.64 3.56
N ALA A 84 1.67 11.70 4.50
CA ALA A 84 0.43 11.52 5.25
C ALA A 84 0.11 12.75 6.10
N ARG A 85 1.12 13.33 6.74
CA ARG A 85 0.93 14.57 7.51
C ARG A 85 0.49 15.73 6.62
N ALA A 86 1.11 15.86 5.43
CA ALA A 86 0.71 16.89 4.48
C ALA A 86 -0.72 16.69 4.00
N TYR A 87 -1.10 15.45 3.75
CA TYR A 87 -2.47 15.11 3.38
C TYR A 87 -3.47 15.51 4.47
N LEU A 88 -3.16 15.20 5.72
CA LEU A 88 -4.03 15.49 6.85
C LEU A 88 -4.13 16.99 7.16
N ARG A 89 -3.10 17.76 6.84
CA ARG A 89 -3.18 19.22 6.94
C ARG A 89 -4.16 19.78 5.89
N LYS A 90 -4.17 19.19 4.70
CA LYS A 90 -5.04 19.62 3.61
C LYS A 90 -6.47 19.11 3.80
N TYR A 91 -6.61 17.90 4.30
CA TYR A 91 -7.91 17.23 4.49
C TYR A 91 -8.02 16.72 5.93
N PRO A 92 -8.33 17.62 6.89
CA PRO A 92 -8.43 17.20 8.30
C PRO A 92 -9.53 16.18 8.53
N THR A 93 -9.29 15.27 9.45
CA THR A 93 -10.25 14.24 9.82
C THR A 93 -10.07 13.89 11.28
N LYS A 94 -11.14 13.38 11.92
CA LYS A 94 -11.07 12.86 13.29
C LYS A 94 -10.61 11.40 13.32
N ARG A 95 -10.51 10.74 12.15
CA ARG A 95 -10.05 9.36 12.09
C ARG A 95 -8.58 9.27 12.44
N GLN A 96 -8.21 8.14 13.03
CA GLN A 96 -6.81 7.89 13.38
C GLN A 96 -6.00 7.52 12.14
N PRO A 97 -4.86 8.17 11.88
CA PRO A 97 -3.99 7.78 10.78
C PRO A 97 -3.35 6.42 11.04
N ARG A 98 -3.21 5.64 9.97
CA ARG A 98 -2.56 4.34 10.05
C ARG A 98 -1.78 4.10 8.76
N MET A 99 -0.54 3.61 8.91
CA MET A 99 0.35 3.34 7.78
C MET A 99 0.34 1.84 7.53
N ASP A 100 -0.18 1.44 6.39
CA ASP A 100 -0.35 0.03 6.03
C ASP A 100 0.51 -0.33 4.81
N VAL A 101 0.84 -1.60 4.69
CA VAL A 101 1.55 -2.13 3.53
C VAL A 101 0.78 -3.33 2.98
N LEU A 102 0.59 -3.36 1.67
CA LEU A 102 0.04 -4.52 0.99
C LEU A 102 1.07 -5.03 0.00
N GLU A 103 1.45 -6.31 0.16
CA GLU A 103 2.27 -6.99 -0.82
C GLU A 103 1.37 -7.84 -1.70
N VAL A 104 1.39 -7.54 -2.99
CA VAL A 104 0.59 -8.27 -3.97
C VAL A 104 1.53 -9.16 -4.78
N TRP A 105 1.33 -10.47 -4.66
CA TRP A 105 2.13 -11.46 -5.37
C TRP A 105 1.38 -11.92 -6.61
N LEU A 106 2.03 -11.80 -7.76
CA LEU A 106 1.47 -12.20 -9.05
C LEU A 106 2.19 -13.44 -9.57
N ASP A 107 1.49 -14.26 -10.33
CA ASP A 107 2.12 -15.35 -11.05
C ASP A 107 2.76 -14.83 -12.35
N GLU A 108 3.34 -15.74 -13.13
CA GLU A 108 4.00 -15.38 -14.41
C GLU A 108 3.02 -14.85 -15.45
N LYS A 109 1.72 -15.09 -15.27
CA LYS A 109 0.65 -14.59 -16.13
C LYS A 109 0.00 -13.33 -15.57
N GLN A 110 0.60 -12.72 -14.56
CA GLN A 110 0.14 -11.51 -13.88
C GLN A 110 -1.20 -11.69 -13.15
N LYS A 111 -1.51 -12.90 -12.74
CA LYS A 111 -2.68 -13.15 -11.89
C LYS A 111 -2.29 -13.11 -10.43
N VAL A 112 -3.19 -12.61 -9.60
CA VAL A 112 -2.94 -12.47 -8.17
C VAL A 112 -2.92 -13.85 -7.51
N LEU A 113 -1.78 -14.21 -6.92
CA LEU A 113 -1.61 -15.42 -6.14
C LEU A 113 -1.96 -15.21 -4.68
N LYS A 114 -1.55 -14.06 -4.14
CA LYS A 114 -1.68 -13.80 -2.72
C LYS A 114 -1.53 -12.31 -2.47
N ILE A 115 -2.27 -11.80 -1.50
CA ILE A 115 -2.07 -10.47 -0.95
C ILE A 115 -1.73 -10.62 0.52
N ASN A 116 -0.58 -10.06 0.91
CA ASN A 116 -0.14 -10.04 2.28
C ASN A 116 -0.38 -8.63 2.81
N TYR A 117 -1.36 -8.49 3.70
CA TYR A 117 -1.75 -7.19 4.22
C TYR A 117 -1.21 -6.99 5.62
N ILE A 118 -0.37 -5.96 5.78
CA ILE A 118 0.21 -5.60 7.07
C ILE A 118 -0.41 -4.29 7.53
N ARG A 119 -1.32 -4.37 8.49
CA ARG A 119 -1.94 -3.21 9.09
C ARG A 119 -0.99 -2.59 10.11
N ASN A 120 -0.97 -1.27 10.16
CA ASN A 120 -0.15 -0.53 11.12
C ASN A 120 1.30 -0.98 11.08
N ALA A 121 1.85 -1.06 9.86
CA ALA A 121 3.17 -1.62 9.62
C ALA A 121 4.28 -0.78 10.25
N TYR A 122 4.08 0.53 10.36
CA TYR A 122 4.99 1.47 10.99
C TYR A 122 4.19 2.74 11.34
N GLY A 123 4.79 3.61 12.13
CA GLY A 123 4.11 4.85 12.52
C GLY A 123 5.08 5.95 12.87
N ALA A 124 4.57 7.17 12.95
CA ALA A 124 5.29 8.31 13.47
C ALA A 124 5.24 8.25 14.99
N LYS A 125 6.40 8.27 15.61
CA LYS A 125 6.50 8.34 17.07
C LYS A 125 6.97 9.72 17.48
#